data_8b0cb6e20b21392d96e56109a3896ca9
#
_entry.id   8b0cb6e20b21392d96e56109a3896ca9
#
_cell.length_a   1.000
_cell.length_b   1.000
_cell.length_c   1.000
_cell.angle_alpha   90.00
_cell.angle_beta   90.00
_cell.angle_gamma   90.00
#
_symmetry.space_group_name_H-M   'P 1'
#
loop_
_entity.id
_entity.type
_entity.pdbx_description
1 polymer ?
#
loop_
_entity_poly.entity_id
_entity_poly.type
_entity_poly.pdbx_seq_one_letter_code
_entity_poly.pdbx_strand_id
1 'polypeptide(L)'
;MIRPSLRRLNEFALDNFNCLVSRRRFRRSLPLSGPLGNTTFAAKDNISTTQEPTTCGSKILETYVSPFQATVITQLEKAGLVLVGKANMDEFGMGSSTTHSSHGPTINPRFTENRICGGSSGGSAAAVAGRIADFALGTDTGGSVRQPASYCGIVGFKPSYGRISRYGVVAYGQGLDCVGILSNNVKTASKVYSVLDEYDEKDITSMPVSTREAVFKNHNENDMSRKLKIGIPQEFILDELHPETRAMLGSVLEDLMDAGHAVYPVSIPSIGKLLSAYYTLATVEAASNLSRFDGLRYGSGARDNDKRADGDTNGQSLIARQRTKYLGPEVQRRIILGNYTLSSEAGDNYLRATQHRSKIVEELNQIFELPNLLWGPSAVSRGTCDVLIGPTAFGKAPTFAEYELQRRDTFLNEYLNDVFTVPASMAGLPAISVPYGKGDCGVQVMGQYGDDETVLRAAELIERL
;
A
#
# COMPACT_ATOMS: atom_id res chain seq x y z
N MET A 1 3.96 -22.93 26.87
CA MET A 1 3.76 -21.88 25.86
C MET A 1 2.35 -21.34 25.99
N ILE A 2 2.20 -20.22 26.67
CA ILE A 2 0.91 -19.64 27.04
C ILE A 2 0.41 -18.85 25.83
N ARG A 3 -0.71 -19.26 25.25
CA ARG A 3 -1.44 -18.49 24.24
C ARG A 3 -1.70 -17.11 24.81
N PRO A 4 -1.32 -15.99 24.15
CA PRO A 4 -1.74 -14.66 24.54
C PRO A 4 -3.22 -14.55 24.15
N SER A 5 -4.00 -14.89 25.15
CA SER A 5 -5.38 -15.21 25.03
C SER A 5 -6.24 -13.96 25.05
N LEU A 6 -7.34 -14.06 24.47
CA LEU A 6 -8.74 -13.71 24.87
C LEU A 6 -8.95 -12.74 26.08
N ARG A 7 -7.96 -12.48 26.93
CA ARG A 7 -8.02 -11.43 27.99
C ARG A 7 -7.95 -10.00 27.43
N ARG A 8 -7.37 -9.79 26.24
CA ARG A 8 -7.22 -8.44 25.64
C ARG A 8 -8.48 -7.87 24.98
N LEU A 9 -9.49 -8.68 24.71
CA LEU A 9 -10.74 -8.21 24.10
C LEU A 9 -11.70 -7.51 25.11
N ASN A 10 -11.42 -7.55 26.40
CA ASN A 10 -12.26 -6.90 27.43
C ASN A 10 -11.70 -5.57 27.97
N GLU A 11 -10.40 -5.29 27.78
CA GLU A 11 -9.83 -3.98 28.04
C GLU A 11 -9.50 -3.35 26.68
N PHE A 12 -10.21 -2.29 26.32
CA PHE A 12 -9.87 -1.45 25.20
C PHE A 12 -8.41 -1.03 25.37
N ALA A 13 -7.48 -1.62 24.60
CA ALA A 13 -6.15 -1.07 24.48
C ALA A 13 -6.33 0.40 24.08
N LEU A 14 -5.90 1.30 24.96
CA LEU A 14 -5.95 2.72 24.70
C LEU A 14 -5.17 2.95 23.41
N ASP A 15 -5.79 3.54 22.42
CA ASP A 15 -5.12 3.91 21.18
C ASP A 15 -4.29 5.17 21.42
N ASN A 16 -3.15 4.97 22.03
CA ASN A 16 -2.19 6.05 22.30
C ASN A 16 -1.48 6.52 21.03
N PHE A 17 -1.74 5.85 19.89
CA PHE A 17 -1.02 6.07 18.63
C PHE A 17 -1.86 6.79 17.58
N ASN A 18 -3.13 7.06 17.86
CA ASN A 18 -4.09 7.60 16.88
C ASN A 18 -4.14 6.76 15.59
N CYS A 19 -4.09 5.43 15.75
CA CYS A 19 -4.06 4.51 14.61
C CYS A 19 -5.45 4.10 14.12
N LEU A 20 -6.51 4.27 14.94
CA LEU A 20 -7.90 3.99 14.57
C LEU A 20 -8.74 5.27 14.58
N VAL A 21 -9.46 5.53 13.50
CA VAL A 21 -10.42 6.64 13.37
C VAL A 21 -11.82 6.27 13.86
N SER A 22 -12.13 4.98 13.84
CA SER A 22 -13.34 4.42 14.44
C SER A 22 -13.06 3.06 15.02
N ARG A 23 -13.83 2.69 16.06
CA ARG A 23 -13.69 1.40 16.76
C ARG A 23 -15.02 0.68 16.77
N ARG A 24 -14.97 -0.62 16.47
CA ARG A 24 -16.13 -1.48 16.55
C ARG A 24 -16.30 -2.02 17.96
N ARG A 25 -17.49 -1.87 18.56
CA ARG A 25 -17.82 -2.49 19.84
C ARG A 25 -18.14 -3.97 19.62
N PHE A 26 -17.37 -4.88 20.24
CA PHE A 26 -17.66 -6.31 20.21
C PHE A 26 -18.61 -6.68 21.35
N ARG A 27 -19.72 -7.34 21.01
CA ARG A 27 -20.40 -8.23 21.95
C ARG A 27 -19.86 -9.64 21.71
N ARG A 28 -19.21 -10.18 22.72
CA ARG A 28 -18.70 -11.57 22.74
C ARG A 28 -19.89 -12.53 22.65
N SER A 29 -20.21 -13.03 21.49
CA SER A 29 -21.14 -14.13 21.31
C SER A 29 -20.56 -15.11 20.31
N LEU A 30 -20.07 -16.23 20.83
CA LEU A 30 -19.61 -17.47 20.19
C LEU A 30 -18.14 -17.52 19.75
N PRO A 31 -17.47 -18.65 19.99
CA PRO A 31 -16.20 -18.94 19.34
C PRO A 31 -16.47 -19.10 17.84
N LEU A 32 -15.87 -18.22 17.02
CA LEU A 32 -15.93 -18.32 15.58
C LEU A 32 -15.07 -19.52 15.15
N SER A 33 -15.68 -20.48 14.47
CA SER A 33 -15.02 -21.67 13.94
C SER A 33 -14.38 -21.32 12.58
N GLY A 34 -13.09 -21.66 12.40
CA GLY A 34 -12.37 -21.49 11.14
C GLY A 34 -10.86 -21.49 11.36
N PRO A 35 -10.05 -21.69 10.31
CA PRO A 35 -8.58 -21.78 10.41
C PRO A 35 -7.91 -20.48 10.95
N LEU A 36 -8.64 -19.36 10.91
CA LEU A 36 -8.25 -18.05 11.44
C LEU A 36 -9.21 -17.53 12.51
N GLY A 37 -10.10 -18.37 13.06
CA GLY A 37 -11.13 -17.98 14.02
C GLY A 37 -10.57 -17.21 15.21
N ASN A 38 -11.23 -16.10 15.59
CA ASN A 38 -10.83 -15.11 16.61
C ASN A 38 -9.61 -14.24 16.27
N THR A 39 -9.08 -14.27 15.05
CA THR A 39 -8.06 -13.32 14.60
C THR A 39 -8.71 -11.96 14.34
N THR A 40 -8.10 -10.90 14.85
CA THR A 40 -8.60 -9.53 14.73
C THR A 40 -7.91 -8.79 13.59
N PHE A 41 -8.64 -7.88 12.93
CA PHE A 41 -8.03 -7.04 11.91
C PHE A 41 -8.55 -5.61 11.93
N ALA A 42 -7.72 -4.67 11.48
CA ALA A 42 -8.11 -3.30 11.19
C ALA A 42 -8.20 -3.12 9.67
N ALA A 43 -9.06 -2.20 9.22
CA ALA A 43 -9.19 -1.87 7.79
C ALA A 43 -8.90 -0.39 7.56
N LYS A 44 -8.01 -0.08 6.62
CA LYS A 44 -7.73 1.30 6.21
C LYS A 44 -9.03 2.05 5.89
N ASP A 45 -9.11 3.30 6.26
CA ASP A 45 -10.36 4.05 6.26
C ASP A 45 -10.94 4.36 4.87
N ASN A 46 -10.24 4.01 3.80
CA ASN A 46 -10.79 4.02 2.43
C ASN A 46 -11.46 2.70 2.00
N ILE A 47 -11.46 1.67 2.85
CA ILE A 47 -12.14 0.38 2.60
C ILE A 47 -13.53 0.44 3.21
N SER A 48 -14.57 0.36 2.38
CA SER A 48 -15.96 0.57 2.78
C SER A 48 -16.47 -0.49 3.74
N THR A 49 -17.13 -0.01 4.80
CA THR A 49 -17.90 -0.81 5.77
C THR A 49 -19.29 -0.22 5.93
N THR A 50 -20.27 -1.07 6.29
CA THR A 50 -21.68 -0.64 6.45
C THR A 50 -22.03 -0.14 7.84
N GLN A 51 -21.15 -0.32 8.82
CA GLN A 51 -21.41 0.04 10.21
C GLN A 51 -20.60 1.23 10.70
N GLU A 52 -19.36 1.36 10.19
CA GLU A 52 -18.47 2.46 10.52
C GLU A 52 -18.37 3.42 9.33
N PRO A 53 -18.17 4.73 9.58
CA PRO A 53 -17.88 5.67 8.51
C PRO A 53 -16.66 5.27 7.67
N THR A 54 -16.66 5.65 6.41
CA THR A 54 -15.54 5.53 5.47
C THR A 54 -15.12 6.93 5.07
N THR A 55 -14.25 7.55 5.88
CA THR A 55 -13.94 8.97 5.75
C THR A 55 -12.75 9.23 4.83
N CYS A 56 -11.95 8.21 4.52
CA CYS A 56 -10.69 8.36 3.77
C CYS A 56 -9.72 9.37 4.40
N GLY A 57 -9.77 9.57 5.73
CA GLY A 57 -9.00 10.59 6.42
C GLY A 57 -9.37 12.02 6.01
N SER A 58 -10.55 12.26 5.45
CA SER A 58 -10.98 13.52 4.85
C SER A 58 -12.21 14.11 5.53
N LYS A 59 -12.23 15.43 5.69
CA LYS A 59 -13.42 16.16 6.17
C LYS A 59 -14.58 16.08 5.17
N ILE A 60 -14.31 15.89 3.88
CA ILE A 60 -15.36 15.85 2.85
C ILE A 60 -16.25 14.60 2.99
N LEU A 61 -15.71 13.50 3.55
CA LEU A 61 -16.43 12.24 3.80
C LEU A 61 -16.63 11.93 5.29
N GLU A 62 -16.45 12.90 6.19
CA GLU A 62 -16.45 12.72 7.65
C GLU A 62 -17.63 11.91 8.19
N THR A 63 -18.80 12.05 7.58
CA THR A 63 -20.05 11.39 8.03
C THR A 63 -20.52 10.30 7.07
N TYR A 64 -19.74 9.97 6.05
CA TYR A 64 -20.17 9.01 5.04
C TYR A 64 -20.11 7.58 5.54
N VAL A 65 -21.26 6.91 5.60
CA VAL A 65 -21.38 5.47 5.82
C VAL A 65 -21.78 4.81 4.52
N SER A 66 -21.01 3.83 4.07
CA SER A 66 -21.27 3.14 2.82
C SER A 66 -22.54 2.27 2.90
N PRO A 67 -23.42 2.27 1.89
CA PRO A 67 -24.57 1.37 1.83
C PRO A 67 -24.20 -0.08 1.53
N PHE A 68 -22.95 -0.35 1.17
CA PHE A 68 -22.43 -1.68 0.88
C PHE A 68 -21.04 -1.88 1.48
N GLN A 69 -20.70 -3.13 1.72
CA GLN A 69 -19.42 -3.54 2.29
C GLN A 69 -18.43 -3.94 1.19
N ALA A 70 -17.16 -3.60 1.38
CA ALA A 70 -16.10 -4.07 0.49
C ALA A 70 -16.02 -5.61 0.49
N THR A 71 -15.71 -6.18 -0.68
CA THR A 71 -15.58 -7.64 -0.84
C THR A 71 -14.58 -8.21 0.14
N VAL A 72 -13.41 -7.59 0.31
CA VAL A 72 -12.36 -8.03 1.23
C VAL A 72 -12.82 -8.11 2.69
N ILE A 73 -13.66 -7.17 3.13
CA ILE A 73 -14.25 -7.22 4.49
C ILE A 73 -15.21 -8.39 4.62
N THR A 74 -16.07 -8.57 3.60
CA THR A 74 -17.04 -9.67 3.57
C THR A 74 -16.37 -11.03 3.58
N GLN A 75 -15.28 -11.21 2.82
CA GLN A 75 -14.51 -12.45 2.78
C GLN A 75 -13.88 -12.77 4.15
N LEU A 76 -13.23 -11.78 4.78
CA LEU A 76 -12.60 -11.96 6.09
C LEU A 76 -13.64 -12.26 7.19
N GLU A 77 -14.76 -11.55 7.23
CA GLU A 77 -15.83 -11.82 8.21
C GLU A 77 -16.46 -13.19 7.99
N LYS A 78 -16.67 -13.63 6.74
CA LYS A 78 -17.13 -15.00 6.42
C LYS A 78 -16.13 -16.06 6.85
N ALA A 79 -14.84 -15.78 6.80
CA ALA A 79 -13.77 -16.66 7.31
C ALA A 79 -13.65 -16.64 8.85
N GLY A 80 -14.51 -15.91 9.54
CA GLY A 80 -14.57 -15.87 11.01
C GLY A 80 -13.61 -14.88 11.65
N LEU A 81 -13.09 -13.90 10.89
CA LEU A 81 -12.21 -12.86 11.43
C LEU A 81 -13.02 -11.65 11.90
N VAL A 82 -12.43 -10.88 12.78
CA VAL A 82 -13.13 -9.82 13.52
C VAL A 82 -12.51 -8.45 13.21
N LEU A 83 -13.30 -7.56 12.58
CA LEU A 83 -12.90 -6.18 12.35
C LEU A 83 -12.92 -5.39 13.67
N VAL A 84 -11.78 -4.79 14.08
CA VAL A 84 -11.65 -3.98 15.29
C VAL A 84 -11.95 -2.50 15.06
N GLY A 85 -11.83 -2.02 13.82
CA GLY A 85 -12.12 -0.63 13.47
C GLY A 85 -11.48 -0.20 12.16
N LYS A 86 -11.70 1.10 11.83
CA LYS A 86 -11.13 1.74 10.64
C LYS A 86 -9.81 2.39 11.01
N ALA A 87 -8.77 2.11 10.23
CA ALA A 87 -7.42 2.59 10.48
C ALA A 87 -7.16 3.95 9.82
N ASN A 88 -6.49 4.83 10.56
CA ASN A 88 -6.11 6.16 10.11
C ASN A 88 -5.19 6.09 8.87
N MET A 89 -5.23 7.14 8.05
CA MET A 89 -4.53 7.19 6.77
C MET A 89 -4.28 8.63 6.33
N ASP A 90 -3.32 8.85 5.44
CA ASP A 90 -3.25 10.12 4.70
C ASP A 90 -4.52 10.29 3.86
N GLU A 91 -5.02 11.50 3.77
CA GLU A 91 -6.27 11.86 3.11
C GLU A 91 -6.35 11.30 1.69
N PHE A 92 -7.37 10.49 1.39
CA PHE A 92 -7.58 9.76 0.12
C PHE A 92 -6.38 8.91 -0.34
N GLY A 93 -5.49 8.52 0.57
CA GLY A 93 -4.28 7.78 0.24
C GLY A 93 -3.14 8.65 -0.32
N MET A 94 -3.25 9.97 -0.23
CA MET A 94 -2.34 10.95 -0.79
C MET A 94 -1.36 11.47 0.26
N GLY A 95 -0.26 10.77 0.42
CA GLY A 95 0.82 11.05 1.38
C GLY A 95 1.63 9.81 1.67
N SER A 96 2.78 9.99 2.30
CA SER A 96 3.71 8.92 2.68
C SER A 96 4.11 8.96 4.16
N SER A 97 3.28 9.62 5.01
CA SER A 97 3.62 9.86 6.41
C SER A 97 2.50 9.55 7.42
N THR A 98 1.25 9.50 6.97
CA THR A 98 0.02 9.50 7.78
C THR A 98 -0.03 10.70 8.74
N THR A 99 0.42 11.86 8.25
CA THR A 99 0.28 13.17 8.90
C THR A 99 -0.79 14.04 8.23
N HIS A 100 -1.20 13.67 7.01
CA HIS A 100 -2.19 14.41 6.21
C HIS A 100 -3.60 13.84 6.39
N SER A 101 -3.99 13.59 7.63
CA SER A 101 -5.33 13.10 7.98
C SER A 101 -6.15 14.17 8.69
N SER A 102 -7.45 14.25 8.41
CA SER A 102 -8.38 15.09 9.18
C SER A 102 -8.51 14.67 10.64
N HIS A 103 -8.08 13.45 10.96
CA HIS A 103 -8.09 12.89 12.33
C HIS A 103 -6.76 13.14 13.07
N GLY A 104 -5.82 13.85 12.46
CA GLY A 104 -4.47 14.10 12.99
C GLY A 104 -3.47 12.99 12.69
N PRO A 105 -2.18 13.20 13.04
CA PRO A 105 -1.10 12.30 12.72
C PRO A 105 -1.16 11.00 13.51
N THR A 106 -0.67 9.89 12.90
CA THR A 106 -0.48 8.61 13.59
C THR A 106 0.96 8.51 14.10
N ILE A 107 1.13 8.07 15.35
CA ILE A 107 2.42 7.91 16.02
C ILE A 107 2.93 6.48 15.86
N ASN A 108 4.20 6.32 15.54
CA ASN A 108 4.84 5.03 15.38
C ASN A 108 5.06 4.34 16.75
N PRO A 109 4.39 3.20 17.00
CA PRO A 109 4.45 2.54 18.31
C PRO A 109 5.78 1.83 18.61
N ARG A 110 6.64 1.73 17.61
CA ARG A 110 7.92 1.04 17.71
C ARG A 110 8.96 1.83 18.51
N PHE A 111 8.86 3.15 18.50
CA PHE A 111 9.84 4.04 19.10
C PHE A 111 9.28 4.76 20.32
N THR A 112 10.16 5.08 21.27
CA THR A 112 9.81 5.94 22.41
C THR A 112 9.70 7.41 22.00
N GLU A 113 10.44 7.80 20.97
CA GLU A 113 10.36 9.11 20.35
C GLU A 113 9.17 9.17 19.38
N ASN A 114 8.54 10.31 19.27
CA ASN A 114 7.46 10.52 18.31
C ASN A 114 8.02 10.54 16.88
N ARG A 115 7.85 9.42 16.17
CA ARG A 115 8.22 9.23 14.76
C ARG A 115 7.00 8.99 13.91
N ILE A 116 7.09 9.33 12.62
CA ILE A 116 6.03 9.03 11.65
C ILE A 116 5.92 7.52 11.42
N CYS A 117 4.73 7.07 11.04
CA CYS A 117 4.48 5.66 10.69
C CYS A 117 4.80 5.32 9.24
N GLY A 118 5.13 6.35 8.42
CA GLY A 118 5.00 6.19 6.98
C GLY A 118 3.54 6.24 6.54
N GLY A 119 3.31 6.12 5.26
CA GLY A 119 1.97 6.25 4.70
C GLY A 119 1.86 5.72 3.25
N SER A 120 0.65 5.75 2.81
CA SER A 120 -0.58 6.31 3.41
C SER A 120 -1.32 5.35 4.36
N SER A 121 -0.87 4.10 4.57
CA SER A 121 -1.50 3.12 5.48
C SER A 121 -0.83 3.08 6.87
N GLY A 122 -0.37 4.23 7.40
CA GLY A 122 0.36 4.28 8.67
C GLY A 122 -0.49 3.88 9.88
N GLY A 123 -1.79 4.19 9.90
CA GLY A 123 -2.69 3.71 10.94
C GLY A 123 -2.84 2.19 10.94
N SER A 124 -2.91 1.57 9.75
CA SER A 124 -2.91 0.11 9.62
C SER A 124 -1.61 -0.51 10.14
N ALA A 125 -0.46 0.09 9.80
CA ALA A 125 0.84 -0.36 10.29
C ALA A 125 0.98 -0.20 11.81
N ALA A 126 0.59 0.96 12.34
CA ALA A 126 0.63 1.22 13.78
C ALA A 126 -0.31 0.30 14.57
N ALA A 127 -1.49 -0.02 14.03
CA ALA A 127 -2.43 -0.95 14.68
C ALA A 127 -1.82 -2.35 14.85
N VAL A 128 -1.05 -2.82 13.87
CA VAL A 128 -0.36 -4.11 13.92
C VAL A 128 0.86 -4.05 14.83
N ALA A 129 1.75 -3.08 14.63
CA ALA A 129 2.97 -2.91 15.44
C ALA A 129 2.63 -2.66 16.92
N GLY A 130 1.59 -1.88 17.21
CA GLY A 130 1.06 -1.61 18.54
C GLY A 130 0.22 -2.76 19.12
N ARG A 131 0.06 -3.89 18.39
CA ARG A 131 -0.73 -5.05 18.81
C ARG A 131 -2.20 -4.77 19.12
N ILE A 132 -2.78 -3.79 18.48
CA ILE A 132 -4.21 -3.45 18.55
C ILE A 132 -5.02 -4.41 17.66
N ALA A 133 -4.43 -4.84 16.55
CA ALA A 133 -4.95 -5.87 15.66
C ALA A 133 -3.85 -6.91 15.35
N ASP A 134 -4.26 -8.14 15.02
CA ASP A 134 -3.33 -9.21 14.63
C ASP A 134 -2.75 -8.97 13.23
N PHE A 135 -3.55 -8.38 12.34
CA PHE A 135 -3.14 -7.87 11.03
C PHE A 135 -4.03 -6.69 10.63
N ALA A 136 -3.69 -6.03 9.53
CA ALA A 136 -4.52 -4.97 8.99
C ALA A 136 -4.55 -5.01 7.45
N LEU A 137 -5.65 -4.50 6.87
CA LEU A 137 -5.72 -4.19 5.45
C LEU A 137 -5.27 -2.75 5.21
N GLY A 138 -4.46 -2.55 4.18
CA GLY A 138 -4.08 -1.26 3.64
C GLY A 138 -4.37 -1.18 2.15
N THR A 139 -4.02 -0.05 1.53
CA THR A 139 -3.98 0.11 0.08
C THR A 139 -2.61 0.63 -0.35
N ASP A 140 -2.06 0.05 -1.41
CA ASP A 140 -0.74 0.36 -1.94
C ASP A 140 -0.87 0.83 -3.39
N THR A 141 -0.60 2.10 -3.63
CA THR A 141 -0.62 2.71 -4.95
C THR A 141 0.81 2.92 -5.47
N GLY A 142 1.71 3.37 -4.59
CA GLY A 142 3.14 3.61 -4.89
C GLY A 142 4.10 3.01 -3.86
N GLY A 143 3.58 2.41 -2.77
CA GLY A 143 4.37 1.92 -1.64
C GLY A 143 3.62 1.99 -0.32
N SER A 144 2.36 2.43 -0.35
CA SER A 144 1.58 2.80 0.84
C SER A 144 1.21 1.65 1.81
N VAL A 145 1.63 0.42 1.56
CA VAL A 145 1.61 -0.72 2.49
C VAL A 145 3.04 -1.08 2.91
N ARG A 146 3.95 -1.13 1.95
CA ARG A 146 5.33 -1.58 2.13
C ARG A 146 6.15 -0.58 2.93
N GLN A 147 6.10 0.71 2.60
CA GLN A 147 6.84 1.75 3.30
C GLN A 147 6.41 1.89 4.77
N PRO A 148 5.11 2.01 5.13
CA PRO A 148 4.72 2.06 6.53
C PRO A 148 5.02 0.75 7.28
N ALA A 149 5.00 -0.41 6.61
CA ALA A 149 5.46 -1.66 7.22
C ALA A 149 6.94 -1.61 7.57
N SER A 150 7.79 -1.11 6.67
CA SER A 150 9.22 -0.90 6.90
C SER A 150 9.46 0.00 8.12
N TYR A 151 8.81 1.15 8.19
CA TYR A 151 8.97 2.10 9.28
C TYR A 151 8.47 1.58 10.65
N CYS A 152 7.40 0.78 10.63
CA CYS A 152 6.84 0.20 11.85
C CYS A 152 7.48 -1.16 12.23
N GLY A 153 8.42 -1.68 11.43
CA GLY A 153 9.12 -2.94 11.69
C GLY A 153 8.21 -4.17 11.65
N ILE A 154 7.30 -4.20 10.70
CA ILE A 154 6.36 -5.29 10.45
C ILE A 154 6.41 -5.72 8.98
N VAL A 155 5.68 -6.77 8.64
CA VAL A 155 5.52 -7.24 7.26
C VAL A 155 4.44 -6.45 6.54
N GLY A 156 4.73 -5.99 5.31
CA GLY A 156 3.77 -5.35 4.43
C GLY A 156 3.76 -5.97 3.04
N PHE A 157 2.68 -6.66 2.69
CA PHE A 157 2.54 -7.37 1.43
C PHE A 157 1.57 -6.67 0.48
N LYS A 158 2.06 -6.32 -0.69
CA LYS A 158 1.28 -5.87 -1.84
C LYS A 158 1.23 -7.01 -2.86
N PRO A 159 0.07 -7.65 -3.09
CA PRO A 159 -0.04 -8.70 -4.10
C PRO A 159 0.08 -8.16 -5.52
N SER A 160 0.11 -9.04 -6.49
CA SER A 160 -0.05 -8.69 -7.89
C SER A 160 -1.35 -7.92 -8.12
N TYR A 161 -1.29 -6.92 -9.00
CA TYR A 161 -2.46 -6.11 -9.34
C TYR A 161 -3.63 -7.00 -9.81
N GLY A 162 -4.80 -6.81 -9.19
CA GLY A 162 -6.02 -7.56 -9.52
C GLY A 162 -6.17 -8.90 -8.80
N ARG A 163 -5.20 -9.35 -7.98
CA ARG A 163 -5.34 -10.61 -7.21
C ARG A 163 -6.36 -10.47 -6.08
N ILE A 164 -6.33 -9.37 -5.34
CA ILE A 164 -7.32 -9.07 -4.29
C ILE A 164 -8.32 -8.05 -4.82
N SER A 165 -9.61 -8.29 -4.59
CA SER A 165 -10.69 -7.42 -5.02
C SER A 165 -10.56 -6.00 -4.43
N ARG A 166 -10.82 -4.99 -5.29
CA ARG A 166 -10.93 -3.59 -4.92
C ARG A 166 -12.38 -3.09 -4.87
N TYR A 167 -13.37 -3.97 -5.03
CA TYR A 167 -14.76 -3.57 -4.90
C TYR A 167 -15.04 -3.05 -3.49
N GLY A 168 -15.55 -1.82 -3.40
CA GLY A 168 -15.78 -1.12 -2.14
C GLY A 168 -14.56 -0.39 -1.59
N VAL A 169 -13.48 -0.26 -2.34
CA VAL A 169 -12.33 0.60 -2.00
C VAL A 169 -12.48 1.94 -2.70
N VAL A 170 -12.38 3.04 -1.94
CA VAL A 170 -12.34 4.39 -2.51
C VAL A 170 -11.00 4.57 -3.21
N ALA A 171 -11.04 4.79 -4.53
CA ALA A 171 -9.86 4.79 -5.38
C ALA A 171 -9.04 6.09 -5.24
N TYR A 172 -7.72 5.94 -5.18
CA TYR A 172 -6.75 6.99 -5.47
C TYR A 172 -6.37 6.92 -6.95
N GLY A 173 -5.74 5.84 -7.39
CA GLY A 173 -5.36 5.57 -8.78
C GLY A 173 -5.79 4.18 -9.20
N GLN A 174 -6.88 4.07 -9.99
CA GLN A 174 -7.45 2.77 -10.35
C GLN A 174 -6.48 1.86 -11.11
N GLY A 175 -5.58 2.44 -11.90
CA GLY A 175 -4.56 1.71 -12.64
C GLY A 175 -3.37 1.24 -11.80
N LEU A 176 -3.33 1.57 -10.48
CA LEU A 176 -2.19 1.33 -9.59
C LEU A 176 -2.60 0.70 -8.26
N ASP A 177 -3.76 1.06 -7.70
CA ASP A 177 -4.19 0.66 -6.37
C ASP A 177 -4.27 -0.86 -6.21
N CYS A 178 -3.67 -1.38 -5.14
CA CYS A 178 -3.83 -2.75 -4.67
C CYS A 178 -4.26 -2.75 -3.20
N VAL A 179 -5.15 -3.65 -2.81
CA VAL A 179 -5.35 -3.97 -1.40
C VAL A 179 -4.16 -4.79 -0.94
N GLY A 180 -3.52 -4.38 0.16
CA GLY A 180 -2.38 -5.05 0.74
C GLY A 180 -2.62 -5.44 2.20
N ILE A 181 -1.73 -6.28 2.70
CA ILE A 181 -1.82 -6.90 4.02
C ILE A 181 -0.63 -6.47 4.86
N LEU A 182 -0.91 -5.97 6.06
CA LEU A 182 0.12 -5.65 7.07
C LEU A 182 -0.02 -6.65 8.23
N SER A 183 1.07 -7.28 8.64
CA SER A 183 1.05 -8.31 9.67
C SER A 183 2.37 -8.39 10.45
N ASN A 184 2.36 -9.06 11.60
CA ASN A 184 3.59 -9.21 12.41
C ASN A 184 4.57 -10.25 11.83
N ASN A 185 4.15 -11.09 10.88
CA ASN A 185 4.99 -12.11 10.25
C ASN A 185 4.45 -12.52 8.89
N VAL A 186 5.30 -13.09 8.04
CA VAL A 186 4.98 -13.52 6.67
C VAL A 186 3.90 -14.60 6.66
N LYS A 187 3.95 -15.54 7.59
CA LYS A 187 2.96 -16.62 7.71
C LYS A 187 1.53 -16.11 7.88
N THR A 188 1.34 -15.04 8.66
CA THR A 188 0.01 -14.40 8.82
C THR A 188 -0.41 -13.73 7.53
N ALA A 189 0.50 -12.99 6.86
CA ALA A 189 0.22 -12.36 5.56
C ALA A 189 -0.22 -13.41 4.52
N SER A 190 0.51 -14.52 4.40
CA SER A 190 0.21 -15.62 3.49
C SER A 190 -1.17 -16.25 3.75
N LYS A 191 -1.52 -16.50 5.01
CA LYS A 191 -2.84 -17.05 5.36
C LYS A 191 -4.00 -16.08 5.06
N VAL A 192 -3.82 -14.78 5.32
CA VAL A 192 -4.82 -13.77 4.98
C VAL A 192 -4.94 -13.63 3.47
N TYR A 193 -3.81 -13.64 2.77
CA TYR A 193 -3.79 -13.60 1.31
C TYR A 193 -4.56 -14.78 0.71
N SER A 194 -4.36 -16.00 1.20
CA SER A 194 -5.09 -17.19 0.69
C SER A 194 -6.62 -17.11 0.88
N VAL A 195 -7.12 -16.31 1.83
CA VAL A 195 -8.56 -16.04 2.00
C VAL A 195 -9.07 -14.99 1.01
N LEU A 196 -8.21 -14.01 0.65
CA LEU A 196 -8.59 -12.87 -0.17
C LEU A 196 -8.34 -13.07 -1.67
N ASP A 197 -7.50 -14.06 -2.05
CA ASP A 197 -7.11 -14.32 -3.43
C ASP A 197 -8.20 -15.06 -4.23
N GLU A 198 -9.31 -14.37 -4.46
CA GLU A 198 -10.45 -14.88 -5.22
C GLU A 198 -10.81 -13.94 -6.38
N TYR A 199 -11.38 -14.50 -7.45
CA TYR A 199 -11.99 -13.71 -8.51
C TYR A 199 -13.26 -13.03 -8.00
N ASP A 200 -13.38 -11.72 -8.26
CA ASP A 200 -14.58 -10.96 -7.93
C ASP A 200 -15.17 -10.31 -9.19
N GLU A 201 -16.34 -10.78 -9.61
CA GLU A 201 -17.07 -10.23 -10.76
C GLU A 201 -17.48 -8.76 -10.62
N LYS A 202 -17.53 -8.24 -9.37
CA LYS A 202 -17.86 -6.85 -9.07
C LYS A 202 -16.68 -5.91 -9.28
N ASP A 203 -15.45 -6.44 -9.31
CA ASP A 203 -14.24 -5.67 -9.59
C ASP A 203 -13.78 -5.92 -11.02
N ILE A 204 -14.05 -4.95 -11.91
CA ILE A 204 -13.62 -5.01 -13.32
C ILE A 204 -12.12 -5.24 -13.51
N THR A 205 -11.31 -4.98 -12.49
CA THR A 205 -9.86 -5.15 -12.52
C THR A 205 -9.41 -6.44 -11.84
N SER A 206 -10.34 -7.27 -11.35
CA SER A 206 -10.01 -8.57 -10.78
C SER A 206 -9.34 -9.45 -11.83
N MET A 207 -8.21 -10.09 -11.45
CA MET A 207 -7.46 -10.97 -12.34
C MET A 207 -8.38 -12.08 -12.86
N PRO A 208 -8.53 -12.26 -14.19
CA PRO A 208 -9.42 -13.25 -14.78
C PRO A 208 -9.11 -14.66 -14.33
N VAL A 209 -10.14 -15.52 -14.25
CA VAL A 209 -10.00 -16.93 -13.85
C VAL A 209 -8.96 -17.65 -14.72
N SER A 210 -8.99 -17.44 -16.04
CA SER A 210 -8.01 -18.03 -16.97
C SER A 210 -6.56 -17.65 -16.67
N THR A 211 -6.34 -16.39 -16.24
CA THR A 211 -4.99 -15.94 -15.85
C THR A 211 -4.58 -16.57 -14.52
N ARG A 212 -5.52 -16.70 -13.55
CA ARG A 212 -5.27 -17.39 -12.27
C ARG A 212 -4.90 -18.86 -12.48
N GLU A 213 -5.59 -19.56 -13.38
CA GLU A 213 -5.28 -20.95 -13.78
C GLU A 213 -3.89 -21.06 -14.41
N ALA A 214 -3.51 -20.11 -15.29
CA ALA A 214 -2.19 -20.08 -15.88
C ALA A 214 -1.08 -19.83 -14.83
N VAL A 215 -1.30 -18.93 -13.87
CA VAL A 215 -0.42 -18.72 -12.71
C VAL A 215 -0.24 -20.02 -11.93
N PHE A 216 -1.34 -20.65 -11.57
CA PHE A 216 -1.32 -21.91 -10.80
C PHE A 216 -0.56 -23.02 -11.53
N LYS A 217 -0.75 -23.15 -12.84
CA LYS A 217 -0.01 -24.12 -13.66
C LYS A 217 1.49 -23.83 -13.64
N ASN A 218 1.90 -22.59 -13.89
CA ASN A 218 3.31 -22.21 -13.86
C ASN A 218 3.96 -22.50 -12.51
N HIS A 219 3.22 -22.32 -11.43
CA HIS A 219 3.70 -22.59 -10.07
C HIS A 219 3.92 -24.08 -9.80
N ASN A 220 2.96 -24.92 -10.20
CA ASN A 220 3.06 -26.39 -10.01
C ASN A 220 4.17 -27.04 -10.86
N GLU A 221 4.56 -26.41 -11.96
CA GLU A 221 5.67 -26.85 -12.80
C GLU A 221 7.04 -26.46 -12.23
N ASN A 222 7.08 -25.52 -11.27
CA ASN A 222 8.30 -25.07 -10.63
C ASN A 222 8.60 -25.82 -9.32
N ASP A 223 9.83 -26.26 -9.15
CA ASP A 223 10.31 -26.85 -7.90
C ASP A 223 10.45 -25.76 -6.82
N MET A 224 9.46 -25.66 -5.95
CA MET A 224 9.47 -24.71 -4.83
C MET A 224 10.55 -24.99 -3.78
N SER A 225 11.23 -26.16 -3.85
CA SER A 225 12.36 -26.46 -2.95
C SER A 225 13.71 -25.95 -3.47
N ARG A 226 13.79 -25.59 -4.75
CA ARG A 226 15.04 -25.13 -5.39
C ARG A 226 15.56 -23.82 -4.77
N LYS A 227 16.86 -23.63 -4.88
CA LYS A 227 17.49 -22.36 -4.47
C LYS A 227 17.04 -21.22 -5.39
N LEU A 228 16.82 -20.06 -4.80
CA LEU A 228 16.39 -18.88 -5.53
C LEU A 228 17.56 -18.22 -6.26
N LYS A 229 17.24 -17.64 -7.41
CA LYS A 229 18.07 -16.73 -8.18
C LYS A 229 17.57 -15.30 -7.91
N ILE A 230 18.38 -14.53 -7.23
CA ILE A 230 18.03 -13.23 -6.66
C ILE A 230 18.74 -12.12 -7.44
N GLY A 231 17.98 -11.19 -8.00
CA GLY A 231 18.51 -10.01 -8.67
C GLY A 231 18.58 -8.81 -7.72
N ILE A 232 19.67 -8.04 -7.80
CA ILE A 232 19.84 -6.80 -7.06
C ILE A 232 19.88 -5.64 -8.05
N PRO A 233 18.83 -4.79 -8.12
CA PRO A 233 18.84 -3.62 -8.99
C PRO A 233 19.94 -2.65 -8.58
N GLN A 234 20.88 -2.38 -9.48
CA GLN A 234 21.99 -1.46 -9.23
C GLN A 234 21.49 -0.04 -8.98
N GLU A 235 20.37 0.33 -9.61
CA GLU A 235 19.71 1.62 -9.46
C GLU A 235 19.07 1.84 -8.06
N PHE A 236 19.04 0.81 -7.22
CA PHE A 236 18.64 0.94 -5.81
C PHE A 236 19.81 1.25 -4.86
N ILE A 237 21.05 1.17 -5.34
CA ILE A 237 22.23 1.47 -4.54
C ILE A 237 22.56 2.97 -4.69
N LEU A 238 21.71 3.79 -4.09
CA LEU A 238 21.81 5.25 -4.13
C LEU A 238 22.76 5.79 -3.04
N ASP A 239 23.41 6.92 -3.30
CA ASP A 239 24.31 7.55 -2.32
C ASP A 239 23.56 8.04 -1.09
N GLU A 240 22.28 8.39 -1.24
CA GLU A 240 21.37 8.83 -0.18
C GLU A 240 20.94 7.72 0.79
N LEU A 241 21.22 6.44 0.49
CA LEU A 241 20.95 5.35 1.43
C LEU A 241 21.71 5.56 2.73
N HIS A 242 20.98 5.50 3.84
CA HIS A 242 21.61 5.55 5.16
C HIS A 242 22.61 4.40 5.32
N PRO A 243 23.76 4.64 5.97
CA PRO A 243 24.79 3.59 6.16
C PRO A 243 24.25 2.31 6.78
N GLU A 244 23.33 2.41 7.74
CA GLU A 244 22.69 1.26 8.39
C GLU A 244 21.82 0.44 7.43
N THR A 245 21.13 1.10 6.51
CA THR A 245 20.31 0.43 5.48
C THR A 245 21.19 -0.28 4.46
N ARG A 246 22.30 0.36 4.08
CA ARG A 246 23.29 -0.24 3.18
C ARG A 246 23.96 -1.46 3.82
N ALA A 247 24.35 -1.37 5.10
CA ALA A 247 24.90 -2.48 5.85
C ALA A 247 23.91 -3.64 6.01
N MET A 248 22.64 -3.33 6.35
CA MET A 248 21.56 -4.30 6.43
C MET A 248 21.37 -5.05 5.11
N LEU A 249 21.36 -4.33 3.98
CA LEU A 249 21.22 -4.94 2.66
C LEU A 249 22.41 -5.88 2.38
N GLY A 250 23.63 -5.48 2.70
CA GLY A 250 24.81 -6.35 2.60
C GLY A 250 24.66 -7.63 3.40
N SER A 251 24.30 -7.52 4.68
CA SER A 251 24.14 -8.68 5.56
C SER A 251 23.07 -9.66 5.11
N VAL A 252 21.91 -9.19 4.69
CA VAL A 252 20.85 -10.11 4.20
C VAL A 252 21.27 -10.83 2.92
N LEU A 253 22.04 -10.19 2.05
CA LEU A 253 22.54 -10.82 0.82
C LEU A 253 23.62 -11.87 1.13
N GLU A 254 24.53 -11.59 2.08
CA GLU A 254 25.50 -12.55 2.58
C GLU A 254 24.83 -13.77 3.18
N ASP A 255 23.86 -13.60 4.07
CA ASP A 255 23.11 -14.71 4.67
C ASP A 255 22.37 -15.55 3.63
N LEU A 256 21.79 -14.92 2.60
CA LEU A 256 21.11 -15.62 1.50
C LEU A 256 22.12 -16.42 0.64
N MET A 257 23.32 -15.88 0.37
CA MET A 257 24.39 -16.60 -0.34
C MET A 257 24.90 -17.78 0.49
N ASP A 258 25.11 -17.60 1.80
CA ASP A 258 25.51 -18.66 2.72
C ASP A 258 24.45 -19.77 2.82
N ALA A 259 23.17 -19.39 2.71
CA ALA A 259 22.08 -20.36 2.59
C ALA A 259 22.04 -21.07 1.22
N GLY A 260 22.93 -20.73 0.28
CA GLY A 260 23.09 -21.36 -1.03
C GLY A 260 22.22 -20.78 -2.15
N HIS A 261 21.63 -19.61 -1.96
CA HIS A 261 20.92 -18.88 -3.01
C HIS A 261 21.91 -18.16 -3.93
N ALA A 262 21.54 -17.99 -5.22
CA ALA A 262 22.38 -17.28 -6.16
C ALA A 262 21.98 -15.79 -6.22
N VAL A 263 22.93 -14.89 -6.08
CA VAL A 263 22.72 -13.44 -6.06
C VAL A 263 23.45 -12.79 -7.25
N TYR A 264 22.74 -11.96 -8.01
CA TYR A 264 23.27 -11.31 -9.21
C TYR A 264 22.95 -9.81 -9.21
N PRO A 265 23.88 -8.94 -9.63
CA PRO A 265 23.53 -7.56 -9.96
C PRO A 265 22.69 -7.54 -11.24
N VAL A 266 21.64 -6.73 -11.27
CA VAL A 266 20.81 -6.48 -12.45
C VAL A 266 20.67 -4.98 -12.68
N SER A 267 20.47 -4.57 -13.93
CA SER A 267 20.27 -3.16 -14.26
C SER A 267 18.87 -2.93 -14.82
N ILE A 268 18.20 -1.89 -14.31
CA ILE A 268 16.87 -1.45 -14.69
C ILE A 268 16.89 0.07 -14.92
N PRO A 269 17.48 0.54 -16.04
CA PRO A 269 17.78 1.96 -16.25
C PRO A 269 16.55 2.89 -16.18
N SER A 270 15.35 2.36 -16.43
CA SER A 270 14.12 3.13 -16.37
C SER A 270 13.75 3.59 -14.96
N ILE A 271 14.29 2.98 -13.89
CA ILE A 271 14.02 3.37 -12.49
C ILE A 271 14.32 4.85 -12.26
N GLY A 272 15.40 5.38 -12.81
CA GLY A 272 15.80 6.78 -12.64
C GLY A 272 14.78 7.83 -13.12
N LYS A 273 13.83 7.44 -13.98
CA LYS A 273 12.76 8.33 -14.48
C LYS A 273 11.36 7.91 -13.99
N LEU A 274 11.27 6.79 -13.28
CA LEU A 274 9.99 6.17 -13.00
C LEU A 274 9.19 6.93 -11.95
N LEU A 275 9.87 7.56 -10.99
CA LEU A 275 9.22 8.34 -9.95
C LEU A 275 8.42 9.52 -10.52
N SER A 276 9.00 10.27 -11.46
CA SER A 276 8.29 11.36 -12.14
C SER A 276 7.12 10.88 -12.99
N ALA A 277 7.28 9.75 -13.69
CA ALA A 277 6.22 9.12 -14.45
C ALA A 277 5.08 8.65 -13.54
N TYR A 278 5.39 8.06 -12.40
CA TYR A 278 4.41 7.64 -11.39
C TYR A 278 3.57 8.83 -10.90
N TYR A 279 4.22 9.91 -10.45
CA TYR A 279 3.48 11.08 -9.94
C TYR A 279 2.66 11.78 -11.04
N THR A 280 3.12 11.73 -12.29
CA THR A 280 2.32 12.20 -13.43
C THR A 280 1.03 11.38 -13.57
N LEU A 281 1.11 10.05 -13.63
CA LEU A 281 -0.04 9.17 -13.79
C LEU A 281 -0.96 9.19 -12.55
N ALA A 282 -0.39 9.08 -11.36
CA ALA A 282 -1.13 9.03 -10.12
C ALA A 282 -1.93 10.32 -9.87
N THR A 283 -1.36 11.50 -10.16
CA THR A 283 -2.07 12.77 -10.00
C THR A 283 -3.20 12.95 -11.01
N VAL A 284 -3.03 12.47 -12.24
CA VAL A 284 -4.07 12.46 -13.28
C VAL A 284 -5.25 11.59 -12.85
N GLU A 285 -4.98 10.36 -12.40
CA GLU A 285 -6.04 9.48 -11.92
C GLU A 285 -6.72 10.04 -10.66
N ALA A 286 -5.95 10.62 -9.73
CA ALA A 286 -6.47 11.29 -8.55
C ALA A 286 -7.43 12.43 -8.91
N ALA A 287 -7.03 13.32 -9.82
CA ALA A 287 -7.86 14.45 -10.26
C ALA A 287 -9.18 13.95 -10.84
N SER A 288 -9.14 12.90 -11.67
CA SER A 288 -10.31 12.25 -12.25
C SER A 288 -11.20 11.60 -11.19
N ASN A 289 -10.64 10.75 -10.33
CA ASN A 289 -11.38 10.00 -9.31
C ASN A 289 -12.02 10.93 -8.27
N LEU A 290 -11.35 11.99 -7.85
CA LEU A 290 -11.86 12.92 -6.85
C LEU A 290 -12.79 13.99 -7.42
N SER A 291 -12.96 14.07 -8.74
CA SER A 291 -13.92 15.00 -9.37
C SER A 291 -15.37 14.76 -8.92
N ARG A 292 -15.71 13.52 -8.52
CA ARG A 292 -17.01 13.14 -7.98
C ARG A 292 -17.35 13.77 -6.63
N PHE A 293 -16.34 14.15 -5.85
CA PHE A 293 -16.53 14.78 -4.55
C PHE A 293 -16.62 16.29 -4.72
N ASP A 294 -17.77 16.75 -5.17
CA ASP A 294 -18.06 18.17 -5.46
C ASP A 294 -18.51 18.95 -4.20
N GLY A 295 -18.79 18.24 -3.10
CA GLY A 295 -19.28 18.85 -1.86
C GLY A 295 -20.72 19.31 -1.91
N LEU A 296 -21.44 19.02 -2.98
CA LEU A 296 -22.85 19.34 -3.17
C LEU A 296 -23.72 18.07 -3.23
N ARG A 297 -23.39 17.15 -4.13
CA ARG A 297 -24.07 15.84 -4.29
C ARG A 297 -23.40 14.74 -3.50
N TYR A 298 -22.07 14.78 -3.44
CA TYR A 298 -21.25 13.82 -2.72
C TYR A 298 -20.27 14.56 -1.79
N GLY A 299 -20.16 14.06 -0.57
CA GLY A 299 -19.35 14.64 0.48
C GLY A 299 -20.20 15.42 1.51
N SER A 300 -19.52 16.16 2.41
CA SER A 300 -20.18 17.05 3.36
C SER A 300 -20.85 18.19 2.59
N GLY A 301 -22.14 18.04 2.33
CA GLY A 301 -22.94 19.04 1.63
C GLY A 301 -22.86 20.43 2.24
N ALA A 302 -23.19 21.45 1.48
CA ALA A 302 -23.29 22.82 1.97
C ALA A 302 -24.21 22.84 3.23
N ARG A 303 -23.61 22.94 4.41
CA ARG A 303 -24.36 23.14 5.65
C ARG A 303 -24.96 24.55 5.61
N ASP A 304 -26.09 24.78 6.25
CA ASP A 304 -26.86 26.05 6.23
C ASP A 304 -26.02 27.33 6.51
N ASN A 305 -24.85 27.20 7.08
CA ASN A 305 -23.94 28.33 7.34
C ASN A 305 -23.03 28.72 6.14
N ASP A 306 -23.03 27.91 5.06
CA ASP A 306 -22.29 28.24 3.83
C ASP A 306 -23.18 29.04 2.85
N LYS A 307 -23.88 30.07 3.35
CA LYS A 307 -24.72 30.94 2.55
C LYS A 307 -23.93 31.47 1.36
N ARG A 308 -24.58 31.52 0.19
CA ARG A 308 -24.05 32.21 -1.00
C ARG A 308 -23.56 33.59 -0.59
N ALA A 309 -22.32 33.92 -0.89
CA ALA A 309 -21.91 35.33 -0.81
C ALA A 309 -22.81 36.11 -1.77
N ASP A 310 -23.32 37.26 -1.31
CA ASP A 310 -24.17 38.11 -2.14
C ASP A 310 -23.46 38.39 -3.49
N GLY A 311 -24.12 38.00 -4.59
CA GLY A 311 -23.58 38.15 -5.93
C GLY A 311 -23.00 36.89 -6.61
N ASP A 312 -22.92 35.75 -5.92
CA ASP A 312 -22.43 34.50 -6.49
C ASP A 312 -23.55 33.78 -7.26
N THR A 313 -23.67 34.05 -8.54
CA THR A 313 -24.67 33.42 -9.44
C THR A 313 -24.18 32.15 -10.09
N ASN A 314 -22.89 31.78 -9.90
CA ASN A 314 -22.26 30.65 -10.59
C ASN A 314 -21.99 29.48 -9.62
N GLY A 315 -22.66 28.35 -9.84
CA GLY A 315 -22.46 27.11 -9.06
C GLY A 315 -21.02 26.57 -9.08
N GLN A 316 -20.19 26.96 -10.04
CA GLN A 316 -18.78 26.59 -10.10
C GLN A 316 -17.97 27.20 -8.92
N SER A 317 -18.26 28.44 -8.51
CA SER A 317 -17.59 29.06 -7.38
C SER A 317 -17.95 28.37 -6.06
N LEU A 318 -19.17 27.84 -5.93
CA LEU A 318 -19.60 27.07 -4.78
C LEU A 318 -18.84 25.74 -4.66
N ILE A 319 -18.71 24.99 -5.76
CA ILE A 319 -17.93 23.74 -5.81
C ILE A 319 -16.46 24.01 -5.43
N ALA A 320 -15.85 25.03 -6.03
CA ALA A 320 -14.46 25.38 -5.73
C ALA A 320 -14.26 25.72 -4.25
N ARG A 321 -15.16 26.51 -3.65
CA ARG A 321 -15.11 26.84 -2.21
C ARG A 321 -15.28 25.60 -1.33
N GLN A 322 -16.22 24.70 -1.65
CA GLN A 322 -16.43 23.46 -0.89
C GLN A 322 -15.19 22.56 -0.94
N ARG A 323 -14.65 22.34 -2.12
CA ARG A 323 -13.43 21.54 -2.29
C ARG A 323 -12.23 22.15 -1.58
N THR A 324 -12.01 23.46 -1.70
CA THR A 324 -10.92 24.16 -0.98
C THR A 324 -11.07 24.08 0.53
N LYS A 325 -12.29 24.16 1.06
CA LYS A 325 -12.57 24.11 2.50
C LYS A 325 -12.38 22.74 3.12
N TYR A 326 -12.77 21.68 2.40
CA TYR A 326 -12.90 20.32 2.97
C TYR A 326 -11.82 19.34 2.50
N LEU A 327 -11.06 19.64 1.43
CA LEU A 327 -9.91 18.85 1.01
C LEU A 327 -8.63 19.43 1.57
N GLY A 328 -7.74 18.57 2.05
CA GLY A 328 -6.43 18.96 2.58
C GLY A 328 -5.44 19.39 1.48
N PRO A 329 -4.34 20.06 1.87
CA PRO A 329 -3.40 20.66 0.93
C PRO A 329 -2.73 19.66 -0.02
N GLU A 330 -2.43 18.44 0.44
CA GLU A 330 -1.83 17.40 -0.41
C GLU A 330 -2.78 16.92 -1.50
N VAL A 331 -4.06 16.77 -1.15
CA VAL A 331 -5.11 16.41 -2.12
C VAL A 331 -5.32 17.53 -3.13
N GLN A 332 -5.42 18.77 -2.68
CA GLN A 332 -5.55 19.94 -3.56
C GLN A 332 -4.38 20.04 -4.54
N ARG A 333 -3.14 19.87 -4.05
CA ARG A 333 -1.93 19.89 -4.89
C ARG A 333 -2.00 18.86 -6.01
N ARG A 334 -2.34 17.59 -5.68
CA ARG A 334 -2.43 16.51 -6.68
C ARG A 334 -3.55 16.72 -7.67
N ILE A 335 -4.69 17.26 -7.25
CA ILE A 335 -5.79 17.61 -8.15
C ILE A 335 -5.36 18.70 -9.14
N ILE A 336 -4.66 19.74 -8.67
CA ILE A 336 -4.18 20.84 -9.52
C ILE A 336 -3.16 20.28 -10.53
N LEU A 337 -2.17 19.51 -10.06
CA LEU A 337 -1.15 18.91 -10.92
C LEU A 337 -1.75 17.96 -11.96
N GLY A 338 -2.72 17.12 -11.56
CA GLY A 338 -3.39 16.18 -12.47
C GLY A 338 -4.20 16.90 -13.54
N ASN A 339 -4.95 17.93 -13.18
CA ASN A 339 -5.70 18.75 -14.14
C ASN A 339 -4.75 19.49 -15.09
N TYR A 340 -3.64 20.04 -14.59
CA TYR A 340 -2.63 20.67 -15.44
C TYR A 340 -2.04 19.65 -16.43
N THR A 341 -1.66 18.47 -15.96
CA THR A 341 -1.12 17.39 -16.82
C THR A 341 -2.07 16.98 -17.95
N LEU A 342 -3.38 17.07 -17.73
CA LEU A 342 -4.40 16.78 -18.76
C LEU A 342 -4.73 17.98 -19.65
N SER A 343 -4.21 19.16 -19.34
CA SER A 343 -4.43 20.36 -20.18
C SER A 343 -3.52 20.33 -21.41
N SER A 344 -3.94 21.05 -22.44
CA SER A 344 -3.13 21.24 -23.66
C SER A 344 -1.79 21.93 -23.41
N GLU A 345 -1.65 22.66 -22.29
CA GLU A 345 -0.43 23.37 -21.91
C GLU A 345 0.67 22.43 -21.42
N ALA A 346 0.31 21.24 -20.87
CA ALA A 346 1.27 20.27 -20.40
C ALA A 346 1.96 19.46 -21.50
N GLY A 347 1.52 19.62 -22.77
CA GLY A 347 2.06 18.86 -23.90
C GLY A 347 1.90 17.34 -23.72
N ASP A 348 2.95 16.58 -24.04
CA ASP A 348 2.91 15.11 -24.08
C ASP A 348 3.26 14.43 -22.75
N ASN A 349 3.25 15.12 -21.61
CA ASN A 349 3.72 14.59 -20.33
C ASN A 349 3.00 13.31 -19.92
N TYR A 350 1.68 13.24 -20.09
CA TYR A 350 0.91 12.03 -19.82
C TYR A 350 1.33 10.85 -20.70
N LEU A 351 1.47 11.09 -22.00
CA LEU A 351 1.91 10.07 -22.95
C LEU A 351 3.32 9.55 -22.63
N ARG A 352 4.25 10.45 -22.34
CA ARG A 352 5.63 10.08 -21.92
C ARG A 352 5.63 9.24 -20.64
N ALA A 353 4.82 9.61 -19.65
CA ALA A 353 4.69 8.83 -18.41
C ALA A 353 4.16 7.42 -18.69
N THR A 354 3.18 7.28 -19.58
CA THR A 354 2.64 5.97 -20.02
C THR A 354 3.69 5.15 -20.76
N GLN A 355 4.51 5.77 -21.61
CA GLN A 355 5.62 5.11 -22.31
C GLN A 355 6.68 4.62 -21.31
N HIS A 356 7.01 5.42 -20.28
CA HIS A 356 7.92 4.98 -19.22
C HIS A 356 7.36 3.80 -18.42
N ARG A 357 6.03 3.78 -18.19
CA ARG A 357 5.37 2.62 -17.57
C ARG A 357 5.50 1.36 -18.42
N SER A 358 5.29 1.44 -19.73
CA SER A 358 5.50 0.29 -20.64
C SER A 358 6.95 -0.18 -20.63
N LYS A 359 7.88 0.77 -20.67
CA LYS A 359 9.32 0.45 -20.71
C LYS A 359 9.79 -0.28 -19.46
N ILE A 360 9.36 0.11 -18.24
CA ILE A 360 9.76 -0.60 -17.02
C ILE A 360 9.23 -2.03 -17.01
N VAL A 361 8.02 -2.27 -17.53
CA VAL A 361 7.46 -3.62 -17.65
C VAL A 361 8.30 -4.48 -18.59
N GLU A 362 8.76 -3.91 -19.73
CA GLU A 362 9.63 -4.60 -20.68
C GLU A 362 10.99 -4.96 -20.06
N GLU A 363 11.64 -4.01 -19.36
CA GLU A 363 12.91 -4.24 -18.68
C GLU A 363 12.79 -5.34 -17.61
N LEU A 364 11.73 -5.31 -16.79
CA LEU A 364 11.46 -6.32 -15.76
C LEU A 364 11.20 -7.70 -16.37
N ASN A 365 10.49 -7.80 -17.49
CA ASN A 365 10.27 -9.06 -18.20
C ASN A 365 11.56 -9.68 -18.76
N GLN A 366 12.59 -8.90 -18.97
CA GLN A 366 13.91 -9.40 -19.39
C GLN A 366 14.74 -9.95 -18.22
N ILE A 367 14.36 -9.65 -16.98
CA ILE A 367 15.07 -10.02 -15.77
C ILE A 367 14.46 -11.26 -15.11
N PHE A 368 13.14 -11.34 -15.02
CA PHE A 368 12.45 -12.46 -14.38
C PHE A 368 12.47 -13.73 -15.25
N GLU A 369 12.62 -14.89 -14.61
CA GLU A 369 12.59 -16.21 -15.25
C GLU A 369 11.16 -16.57 -15.74
N LEU A 370 10.13 -16.20 -14.98
CA LEU A 370 8.74 -16.44 -15.37
C LEU A 370 8.24 -15.37 -16.36
N PRO A 371 7.41 -15.77 -17.35
CA PRO A 371 6.81 -14.82 -18.28
C PRO A 371 5.74 -13.96 -17.57
N ASN A 372 5.59 -12.73 -18.05
CA ASN A 372 4.49 -11.87 -17.60
C ASN A 372 3.19 -12.27 -18.31
N LEU A 373 2.27 -12.83 -17.56
CA LEU A 373 1.00 -13.36 -18.07
C LEU A 373 0.04 -12.28 -18.58
N LEU A 374 0.26 -10.99 -18.27
CA LEU A 374 -0.50 -9.89 -18.86
C LEU A 374 -0.26 -9.74 -20.38
N TRP A 375 0.87 -10.23 -20.89
CA TRP A 375 1.20 -10.19 -22.32
C TRP A 375 0.63 -11.39 -23.10
N GLY A 376 -0.17 -12.22 -22.44
CA GLY A 376 -0.83 -13.37 -23.02
C GLY A 376 -0.03 -14.68 -22.89
N PRO A 377 -0.66 -15.81 -23.27
CA PRO A 377 -0.10 -17.14 -23.05
C PRO A 377 1.15 -17.47 -23.88
N SER A 378 1.47 -16.64 -24.88
CA SER A 378 2.69 -16.77 -25.71
C SER A 378 3.82 -15.86 -25.21
N ALA A 379 3.68 -15.19 -24.08
CA ALA A 379 4.75 -14.40 -23.50
C ALA A 379 5.96 -15.29 -23.17
N VAL A 380 7.13 -14.91 -23.67
CA VAL A 380 8.39 -15.62 -23.43
C VAL A 380 9.23 -14.80 -22.48
N SER A 381 9.61 -15.40 -21.36
CA SER A 381 10.64 -14.83 -20.49
C SER A 381 12.02 -14.99 -21.13
N ARG A 382 12.88 -14.04 -20.83
CA ARG A 382 14.30 -14.08 -21.22
C ARG A 382 15.24 -13.93 -20.03
N GLY A 383 14.66 -13.77 -18.84
CA GLY A 383 15.41 -13.51 -17.62
C GLY A 383 15.82 -14.78 -16.87
N THR A 384 16.51 -14.57 -15.79
CA THR A 384 17.06 -15.65 -14.96
C THR A 384 16.70 -15.51 -13.47
N CYS A 385 16.17 -14.37 -13.03
CA CYS A 385 15.88 -14.12 -11.64
C CYS A 385 14.47 -14.58 -11.25
N ASP A 386 14.35 -15.17 -10.07
CA ASP A 386 13.06 -15.49 -9.45
C ASP A 386 12.46 -14.26 -8.79
N VAL A 387 13.29 -13.53 -8.04
CA VAL A 387 12.91 -12.34 -7.30
C VAL A 387 13.98 -11.27 -7.40
N LEU A 388 13.56 -10.02 -7.15
CA LEU A 388 14.46 -8.89 -6.94
C LEU A 388 14.44 -8.51 -5.45
N ILE A 389 15.60 -8.14 -4.90
CA ILE A 389 15.73 -7.67 -3.53
C ILE A 389 16.32 -6.25 -3.52
N GLY A 390 15.81 -5.41 -2.63
CA GLY A 390 16.31 -4.07 -2.39
C GLY A 390 15.82 -3.49 -1.05
N PRO A 391 16.19 -2.26 -0.70
CA PRO A 391 15.65 -1.59 0.46
C PRO A 391 14.20 -1.17 0.21
N THR A 392 13.40 -1.03 1.28
CA THR A 392 12.04 -0.47 1.18
C THR A 392 12.03 1.05 1.30
N ALA A 393 12.99 1.62 2.04
CA ALA A 393 13.14 3.05 2.28
C ALA A 393 14.62 3.42 2.43
N PHE A 394 14.96 4.72 2.43
CA PHE A 394 16.32 5.18 2.61
C PHE A 394 16.92 4.83 3.99
N GLY A 395 16.08 4.78 5.01
CA GLY A 395 16.49 4.53 6.38
C GLY A 395 15.30 4.31 7.32
N LYS A 396 15.54 4.49 8.61
CA LYS A 396 14.49 4.41 9.63
C LYS A 396 13.48 5.56 9.51
N ALA A 397 12.32 5.38 10.12
CA ALA A 397 11.30 6.41 10.21
C ALA A 397 11.87 7.71 10.81
N PRO A 398 11.72 8.87 10.18
CA PRO A 398 12.12 10.15 10.77
C PRO A 398 11.21 10.52 11.96
N THR A 399 11.72 11.34 12.87
CA THR A 399 10.89 12.04 13.86
C THR A 399 9.96 13.04 13.17
N PHE A 400 8.90 13.45 13.84
CA PHE A 400 8.03 14.51 13.29
C PHE A 400 8.80 15.82 13.02
N ALA A 401 9.79 16.15 13.85
CA ALA A 401 10.62 17.33 13.66
C ALA A 401 11.53 17.22 12.42
N GLU A 402 12.20 16.08 12.24
CA GLU A 402 13.02 15.79 11.05
C GLU A 402 12.16 15.80 9.77
N TYR A 403 10.98 15.17 9.81
CA TYR A 403 10.05 15.13 8.68
C TYR A 403 9.57 16.54 8.27
N GLU A 404 9.18 17.37 9.25
CA GLU A 404 8.76 18.75 8.98
C GLU A 404 9.91 19.62 8.45
N LEU A 405 11.15 19.39 8.91
CA LEU A 405 12.33 20.07 8.38
C LEU A 405 12.57 19.68 6.91
N GLN A 406 12.59 18.37 6.60
CA GLN A 406 12.77 17.87 5.24
C GLN A 406 11.70 18.43 4.27
N ARG A 407 10.47 18.56 4.73
CA ARG A 407 9.35 19.07 3.95
C ARG A 407 9.41 20.58 3.70
N ARG A 408 10.03 21.34 4.62
CA ARG A 408 10.27 22.79 4.44
C ARG A 408 11.33 23.08 3.40
N ASP A 409 12.37 22.26 3.32
CA ASP A 409 13.44 22.42 2.33
C ASP A 409 12.90 22.22 0.91
N THR A 410 12.18 21.17 0.69
CA THR A 410 11.41 20.92 -0.53
C THR A 410 10.33 19.88 -0.29
N PHE A 411 9.13 20.12 -0.82
CA PHE A 411 8.04 19.13 -0.78
C PHE A 411 8.39 17.85 -1.58
N LEU A 412 9.37 17.90 -2.48
CA LEU A 412 9.82 16.74 -3.24
C LEU A 412 10.48 15.68 -2.36
N ASN A 413 11.06 16.07 -1.22
CA ASN A 413 11.69 15.12 -0.30
C ASN A 413 10.70 14.06 0.23
N GLU A 414 9.42 14.42 0.38
CA GLU A 414 8.36 13.48 0.76
C GLU A 414 8.17 12.37 -0.28
N TYR A 415 8.40 12.67 -1.56
CA TYR A 415 8.19 11.77 -2.68
C TYR A 415 9.40 10.87 -2.97
N LEU A 416 10.61 11.25 -2.57
CA LEU A 416 11.83 10.50 -2.89
C LEU A 416 11.83 9.08 -2.32
N ASN A 417 11.23 8.87 -1.15
CA ASN A 417 11.16 7.53 -0.54
C ASN A 417 10.43 6.49 -1.38
N ASP A 418 9.58 6.92 -2.31
CA ASP A 418 8.82 6.03 -3.18
C ASP A 418 9.69 5.40 -4.31
N VAL A 419 10.94 5.85 -4.48
CA VAL A 419 11.84 5.35 -5.55
C VAL A 419 12.01 3.83 -5.52
N PHE A 420 12.04 3.23 -4.33
CA PHE A 420 12.22 1.78 -4.16
C PHE A 420 10.93 0.98 -4.39
N THR A 421 9.78 1.57 -4.11
CA THR A 421 8.49 0.88 -4.11
C THR A 421 7.69 1.07 -5.41
N VAL A 422 7.87 2.20 -6.08
CA VAL A 422 7.19 2.56 -7.34
C VAL A 422 7.41 1.55 -8.47
N PRO A 423 8.59 0.94 -8.68
CA PRO A 423 8.77 -0.03 -9.77
C PRO A 423 7.77 -1.18 -9.74
N ALA A 424 7.56 -1.80 -8.56
CA ALA A 424 6.57 -2.87 -8.40
C ALA A 424 5.14 -2.38 -8.60
N SER A 425 4.83 -1.13 -8.20
CA SER A 425 3.49 -0.54 -8.39
C SER A 425 3.20 -0.25 -9.86
N MET A 426 4.13 0.37 -10.57
CA MET A 426 3.99 0.73 -11.99
C MET A 426 3.86 -0.49 -12.90
N ALA A 427 4.55 -1.58 -12.55
CA ALA A 427 4.52 -2.83 -13.29
C ALA A 427 3.45 -3.82 -12.80
N GLY A 428 2.69 -3.49 -11.74
CA GLY A 428 1.65 -4.36 -11.18
C GLY A 428 2.19 -5.61 -10.47
N LEU A 429 3.47 -5.67 -10.14
CA LEU A 429 4.15 -6.84 -9.57
C LEU A 429 3.77 -7.06 -8.09
N PRO A 430 3.82 -8.31 -7.61
CA PRO A 430 3.77 -8.59 -6.17
C PRO A 430 5.05 -8.08 -5.51
N ALA A 431 4.92 -7.51 -4.32
CA ALA A 431 6.05 -7.06 -3.52
C ALA A 431 5.75 -7.10 -2.02
N ILE A 432 6.76 -7.39 -1.23
CA ILE A 432 6.65 -7.46 0.22
C ILE A 432 7.82 -6.73 0.88
N SER A 433 7.54 -6.02 1.97
CA SER A 433 8.56 -5.49 2.86
C SER A 433 8.62 -6.36 4.11
N VAL A 434 9.81 -6.83 4.46
CA VAL A 434 10.05 -7.72 5.61
C VAL A 434 11.09 -7.08 6.53
N PRO A 435 10.87 -7.03 7.85
CA PRO A 435 11.90 -6.61 8.78
C PRO A 435 13.06 -7.63 8.78
N TYR A 436 14.31 -7.13 8.88
CA TYR A 436 15.52 -7.95 9.01
C TYR A 436 16.40 -7.39 10.10
N GLY A 437 16.98 -8.26 10.92
CA GLY A 437 17.84 -7.87 12.04
C GLY A 437 17.10 -7.00 13.06
N LYS A 438 17.69 -5.85 13.43
CA LYS A 438 17.04 -4.88 14.33
C LYS A 438 15.85 -4.16 13.69
N GLY A 439 15.65 -4.36 12.40
CA GLY A 439 14.50 -3.93 11.65
C GLY A 439 14.33 -2.41 11.48
N ASP A 440 15.41 -1.62 11.47
CA ASP A 440 15.33 -0.16 11.31
C ASP A 440 14.87 0.27 9.90
N CYS A 441 15.03 -0.62 8.92
CA CYS A 441 14.46 -0.53 7.59
C CYS A 441 14.01 -1.92 7.13
N GLY A 442 12.99 -2.01 6.28
CA GLY A 442 12.54 -3.26 5.68
C GLY A 442 13.35 -3.63 4.44
N VAL A 443 13.57 -4.93 4.25
CA VAL A 443 14.02 -5.51 3.00
C VAL A 443 12.82 -5.72 2.10
N GLN A 444 12.86 -5.19 0.87
CA GLN A 444 11.81 -5.40 -0.11
C GLN A 444 12.15 -6.56 -1.04
N VAL A 445 11.20 -7.46 -1.23
CA VAL A 445 11.24 -8.51 -2.25
C VAL A 445 10.17 -8.23 -3.29
N MET A 446 10.52 -8.33 -4.57
CA MET A 446 9.60 -8.17 -5.70
C MET A 446 9.69 -9.40 -6.61
N GLY A 447 8.56 -9.89 -7.12
CA GLY A 447 8.50 -11.02 -8.07
C GLY A 447 7.82 -10.65 -9.37
N GLN A 448 7.75 -11.60 -10.30
CA GLN A 448 7.02 -11.43 -11.55
C GLN A 448 5.51 -11.33 -11.30
N TYR A 449 4.78 -10.68 -12.21
CA TYR A 449 3.33 -10.59 -12.15
C TYR A 449 2.68 -11.97 -12.07
N GLY A 450 1.90 -12.19 -11.02
CA GLY A 450 1.24 -13.45 -10.71
C GLY A 450 2.07 -14.39 -9.81
N ASP A 451 3.35 -14.14 -9.60
CA ASP A 451 4.23 -14.99 -8.78
C ASP A 451 4.28 -14.53 -7.31
N ASP A 452 3.12 -14.34 -6.73
CA ASP A 452 2.93 -13.92 -5.34
C ASP A 452 3.52 -14.92 -4.33
N GLU A 453 3.46 -16.21 -4.65
CA GLU A 453 3.93 -17.29 -3.76
C GLU A 453 5.46 -17.33 -3.64
N THR A 454 6.21 -17.11 -4.74
CA THR A 454 7.67 -17.01 -4.67
C THR A 454 8.10 -15.80 -3.86
N VAL A 455 7.38 -14.68 -3.97
CA VAL A 455 7.63 -13.49 -3.13
C VAL A 455 7.41 -13.80 -1.66
N LEU A 456 6.30 -14.45 -1.30
CA LEU A 456 6.02 -14.86 0.09
C LEU A 456 7.05 -15.86 0.61
N ARG A 457 7.47 -16.83 -0.21
CA ARG A 457 8.52 -17.79 0.13
C ARG A 457 9.87 -17.12 0.38
N ALA A 458 10.29 -16.21 -0.48
CA ALA A 458 11.53 -15.46 -0.30
C ALA A 458 11.48 -14.59 0.97
N ALA A 459 10.33 -13.99 1.24
CA ALA A 459 10.08 -13.26 2.47
C ALA A 459 10.18 -14.13 3.73
N GLU A 460 9.62 -15.36 3.70
CA GLU A 460 9.76 -16.30 4.82
C GLU A 460 11.21 -16.74 5.05
N LEU A 461 12.01 -16.85 4.00
CA LEU A 461 13.44 -17.13 4.14
C LEU A 461 14.14 -15.98 4.88
N ILE A 462 13.90 -14.73 4.46
CA ILE A 462 14.49 -13.55 5.09
C ILE A 462 14.02 -13.41 6.56
N GLU A 463 12.76 -13.69 6.85
CA GLU A 463 12.22 -13.62 8.23
C GLU A 463 12.86 -14.63 9.18
N ARG A 464 13.44 -15.72 8.67
CA ARG A 464 14.08 -16.78 9.45
C ARG A 464 15.59 -16.57 9.68
N LEU A 465 16.22 -15.73 8.87
CA LEU A 465 17.62 -15.30 9.04
C LEU A 465 17.76 -14.30 10.17
#